data_674888dbf5d1e652294e67f24a3fd003
#
_entry.id   674888dbf5d1e652294e67f24a3fd003
#
_cell.length_a   1.000
_cell.length_b   1.000
_cell.length_c   1.000
_cell.angle_alpha   90.00
_cell.angle_beta   90.00
_cell.angle_gamma   90.00
#
_symmetry.space_group_name_H-M   'P 1'
#
loop_
_entity.id
_entity.type
_entity.pdbx_description
1 polymer ?
#
loop_
_entity_poly.entity_id
_entity_poly.type
_entity_poly.pdbx_seq_one_letter_code
_entity_poly.pdbx_strand_id
1 'polypeptide(L)' 'MYNGHKNYNCWNVSLYIDNEYCLHMVMVSLFRRGLTKDLIAVELMEYMIHLYGTHTPDNVRITFSGVREHLRNLTRKDFK' A
#
# COMPACT_ATOMS: atom_id res chain seq x y z
N MET A 1 6.82 -17.84 3.04
CA MET A 1 6.45 -16.47 2.59
C MET A 1 5.14 -16.53 1.85
N TYR A 2 4.34 -15.51 1.98
CA TYR A 2 3.04 -15.44 1.31
C TYR A 2 3.21 -14.77 -0.06
N ASN A 3 3.24 -15.58 -1.11
CA ASN A 3 3.28 -15.09 -2.50
C ASN A 3 4.34 -14.01 -2.74
N GLY A 4 5.53 -14.20 -2.19
CA GLY A 4 6.63 -13.25 -2.33
C GLY A 4 6.62 -12.12 -1.31
N HIS A 5 5.65 -12.08 -0.40
CA HIS A 5 5.57 -11.06 0.64
C HIS A 5 6.18 -11.56 1.95
N LYS A 6 6.59 -10.63 2.80
CA LYS A 6 7.29 -10.90 4.05
C LYS A 6 6.47 -11.77 4.99
N ASN A 7 5.16 -11.51 5.09
CA ASN A 7 4.27 -12.26 5.96
C ASN A 7 2.82 -12.08 5.50
N TYR A 8 1.90 -12.74 6.20
CA TYR A 8 0.48 -12.68 5.86
C TYR A 8 -0.06 -11.24 5.89
N ASN A 9 0.32 -10.46 6.90
CA ASN A 9 -0.17 -9.09 7.02
C ASN A 9 0.24 -8.24 5.82
N CYS A 10 1.51 -8.33 5.41
CA CYS A 10 2.00 -7.61 4.24
C CYS A 10 1.28 -8.06 2.97
N TRP A 11 1.07 -9.36 2.83
CA TRP A 11 0.35 -9.90 1.68
C TRP A 11 -1.09 -9.38 1.63
N ASN A 12 -1.79 -9.39 2.76
CA ASN A 12 -3.19 -8.96 2.81
C ASN A 12 -3.32 -7.46 2.50
N VAL A 13 -2.48 -6.63 3.10
CA VAL A 13 -2.48 -5.19 2.82
C VAL A 13 -2.20 -4.94 1.33
N SER A 14 -1.21 -5.64 0.78
CA SER A 14 -0.85 -5.53 -0.63
C SER A 14 -2.01 -5.92 -1.54
N LEU A 15 -2.73 -6.97 -1.17
CA LEU A 15 -3.89 -7.45 -1.93
C LEU A 15 -4.95 -6.35 -2.08
N TYR A 16 -5.24 -5.62 -0.99
CA TYR A 16 -6.22 -4.54 -1.03
C TYR A 16 -5.73 -3.34 -1.84
N ILE A 17 -4.44 -3.01 -1.75
CA ILE A 17 -3.88 -1.92 -2.56
C ILE A 17 -3.99 -2.26 -4.05
N ASP A 18 -3.74 -3.52 -4.43
CA ASP A 18 -3.81 -3.93 -5.83
C ASP A 18 -5.24 -4.03 -6.35
N ASN A 19 -6.16 -4.50 -5.52
CA ASN A 19 -7.51 -4.82 -5.97
C ASN A 19 -8.50 -3.67 -5.80
N GLU A 20 -8.23 -2.71 -4.92
CA GLU A 20 -9.09 -1.54 -4.74
C GLU A 20 -8.62 -0.45 -5.68
N TYR A 21 -9.44 -0.14 -6.68
CA TYR A 21 -9.08 0.83 -7.72
C TYR A 21 -8.67 2.18 -7.14
N CYS A 22 -9.43 2.68 -6.15
CA CYS A 22 -9.14 3.98 -5.54
C CYS A 22 -7.77 3.99 -4.86
N LEU A 23 -7.44 2.93 -4.15
CA LEU A 23 -6.13 2.82 -3.47
C LEU A 23 -5.00 2.75 -4.49
N HIS A 24 -5.18 1.95 -5.54
CA HIS A 24 -4.18 1.86 -6.59
C HIS A 24 -3.92 3.22 -7.24
N MET A 25 -4.98 3.96 -7.55
CA MET A 25 -4.85 5.27 -8.18
C MET A 25 -4.23 6.31 -7.27
N VAL A 26 -4.51 6.26 -5.96
CA VAL A 26 -3.84 7.12 -4.99
C VAL A 26 -2.33 6.83 -5.00
N MET A 27 -1.96 5.56 -4.95
CA MET A 27 -0.55 5.16 -5.01
C MET A 27 0.13 5.67 -6.28
N VAL A 28 -0.48 5.46 -7.42
CA VAL A 28 0.06 5.91 -8.72
C VAL A 28 0.26 7.43 -8.72
N SER A 29 -0.74 8.16 -8.23
CA SER A 29 -0.67 9.63 -8.16
C SER A 29 0.51 10.08 -7.28
N LEU A 30 0.71 9.44 -6.14
CA LEU A 30 1.80 9.79 -5.23
C LEU A 30 3.17 9.50 -5.85
N PHE A 31 3.31 8.38 -6.56
CA PHE A 31 4.54 8.10 -7.31
C PHE A 31 4.81 9.14 -8.39
N ARG A 32 3.77 9.53 -9.11
CA ARG A 32 3.90 10.53 -10.19
C ARG A 32 4.31 11.90 -9.66
N ARG A 33 3.95 12.21 -8.42
CA ARG A 33 4.36 13.45 -7.77
C ARG A 33 5.82 13.44 -7.34
N GLY A 34 6.49 12.29 -7.43
CA GLY A 34 7.90 12.17 -7.09
C GLY A 34 8.20 12.11 -5.61
N LEU A 35 7.23 11.75 -4.78
CA LEU A 35 7.44 11.60 -3.35
C LEU A 35 8.30 10.36 -3.05
N THR A 36 8.99 10.39 -1.90
CA THR A 36 9.75 9.23 -1.45
C THR A 36 8.80 8.09 -1.09
N LYS A 37 9.29 6.86 -1.13
CA LYS A 37 8.48 5.69 -0.77
C LYS A 37 7.96 5.77 0.67
N ASP A 38 8.75 6.32 1.58
CA ASP A 38 8.31 6.48 2.96
C ASP A 38 7.12 7.43 3.07
N LEU A 39 7.17 8.56 2.35
CA LEU A 39 6.05 9.50 2.32
C LEU A 39 4.83 8.88 1.63
N ILE A 40 5.06 8.17 0.54
CA ILE A 40 3.97 7.47 -0.16
C ILE A 40 3.31 6.46 0.79
N ALA A 41 4.11 5.70 1.53
CA ALA A 41 3.57 4.72 2.47
C ALA A 41 2.73 5.36 3.56
N VAL A 42 3.18 6.50 4.12
CA VAL A 42 2.41 7.22 5.14
C VAL A 42 1.07 7.70 4.56
N GLU A 43 1.11 8.37 3.42
CA GLU A 43 -0.10 8.91 2.79
C GLU A 43 -1.08 7.80 2.40
N LEU A 44 -0.57 6.74 1.82
CA LEU A 44 -1.41 5.60 1.40
C LEU A 44 -2.01 4.89 2.61
N MET A 45 -1.22 4.71 3.67
CA MET A 45 -1.71 4.11 4.91
C MET A 45 -2.84 4.94 5.51
N GLU A 46 -2.67 6.26 5.57
CA GLU A 46 -3.70 7.15 6.08
C GLU A 46 -4.98 7.06 5.26
N TYR A 47 -4.85 6.97 3.95
CA TYR A 47 -6.00 6.81 3.06
C TYR A 47 -6.71 5.48 3.32
N MET A 48 -5.95 4.39 3.50
CA MET A 48 -6.53 3.08 3.81
C MET A 48 -7.27 3.12 5.15
N ILE A 49 -6.69 3.77 6.16
CA ILE A 49 -7.32 3.90 7.47
C ILE A 49 -8.61 4.72 7.37
N HIS A 50 -8.61 5.75 6.54
CA HIS A 50 -9.83 6.53 6.30
C HIS A 50 -10.92 5.68 5.64
N LEU A 51 -10.52 4.79 4.73
CA LEU A 51 -11.47 3.97 3.99
C LEU A 51 -11.98 2.77 4.79
N TYR A 52 -11.09 2.08 5.51
CA TYR A 52 -11.40 0.82 6.18
C TYR A 52 -11.37 0.90 7.71
N GLY A 53 -10.82 1.95 8.29
CA GLY A 53 -10.48 1.97 9.70
C GLY A 53 -9.09 1.38 9.91
N THR A 54 -8.82 0.88 11.11
CA THR A 54 -7.48 0.39 11.46
C THR A 54 -7.14 -0.99 10.90
N HIS A 55 -8.13 -1.68 10.35
CA HIS A 55 -7.98 -3.04 9.83
C HIS A 55 -8.62 -3.17 8.45
N THR A 56 -8.06 -4.05 7.62
CA THR A 56 -8.66 -4.39 6.33
C THR A 56 -9.97 -5.14 6.55
N PRO A 57 -10.81 -5.29 5.51
CA PRO A 57 -12.01 -6.12 5.62
C PRO A 57 -11.75 -7.56 6.07
N ASP A 58 -10.53 -8.08 5.87
CA ASP A 58 -10.12 -9.39 6.37
C ASP A 58 -9.60 -9.34 7.81
N ASN A 59 -9.81 -8.21 8.49
CA ASN A 59 -9.40 -8.02 9.89
C ASN A 59 -7.89 -8.07 10.10
N VAL A 60 -7.13 -7.60 9.12
CA VAL A 60 -5.67 -7.48 9.23
C VAL A 60 -5.32 -6.04 9.54
N ARG A 61 -4.52 -5.83 10.58
CA ARG A 61 -4.13 -4.48 10.97
C ARG A 61 -3.34 -3.80 9.85
N ILE A 62 -3.74 -2.57 9.52
CA ILE A 62 -3.06 -1.75 8.52
C ILE A 62 -1.89 -1.06 9.21
N THR A 63 -0.65 -1.36 8.76
CA THR A 63 0.57 -0.83 9.35
C THR A 63 1.42 -0.15 8.28
N PHE A 64 2.25 0.80 8.72
CA PHE A 64 3.24 1.41 7.84
C PHE A 64 4.13 0.34 7.19
N SER A 65 4.59 -0.61 7.97
CA SER A 65 5.45 -1.69 7.49
C SER A 65 4.80 -2.50 6.37
N GLY A 66 3.52 -2.82 6.51
CA GLY A 66 2.79 -3.57 5.48
C GLY A 66 2.65 -2.77 4.19
N VAL A 67 2.29 -1.50 4.29
CA VAL A 67 2.15 -0.63 3.12
C VAL A 67 3.51 -0.39 2.47
N ARG A 68 4.53 -0.10 3.26
CA ARG A 68 5.88 0.16 2.75
C ARG A 68 6.46 -1.05 2.02
N GLU A 69 6.19 -2.25 2.52
CA GLU A 69 6.63 -3.50 1.89
C GLU A 69 6.03 -3.64 0.48
N HIS A 70 4.78 -3.23 0.30
CA HIS A 70 4.14 -3.24 -1.02
C HIS A 70 4.90 -2.37 -2.02
N LEU A 71 5.50 -1.28 -1.55
CA LEU A 71 6.18 -0.31 -2.41
C LEU A 71 7.63 -0.67 -2.70
N ARG A 72 8.17 -1.69 -2.06
CA ARG A 72 9.61 -1.98 -2.04
C ARG A 72 10.26 -2.02 -3.43
N ASN A 73 9.62 -2.70 -4.37
CA ASN A 73 10.17 -2.89 -5.71
C ASN A 73 9.56 -2.00 -6.77
N LEU A 74 8.70 -1.06 -6.37
CA LEU A 74 8.06 -0.14 -7.29
C LEU A 74 8.86 1.14 -7.43
N THR A 75 8.82 1.74 -8.60
CA THR A 75 9.49 3.01 -8.85
C THR A 75 8.55 3.93 -9.62
N ARG A 76 8.89 5.24 -9.67
CA ARG A 76 8.13 6.21 -10.45
C ARG A 76 8.01 5.80 -11.91
N LYS A 77 9.03 5.11 -12.44
CA LYS A 77 9.04 4.67 -13.84
C LYS A 77 7.91 3.71 -14.16
N ASP A 78 7.43 2.96 -13.16
CA ASP A 78 6.34 1.99 -13.35
C ASP A 78 5.01 2.69 -13.60
N PHE A 79 4.90 3.98 -13.32
CA PHE A 79 3.62 4.71 -13.36
C PHE A 79 3.67 5.99 -14.23
N LYS A 80 4.48 5.96 -15.24
CA LYS A 80 4.54 7.09 -16.17
C LYS A 80 3.23 7.28 -16.91
#